data_d037f1d56fd47468ab33c16730c89a49
#
_entry.id   d037f1d56fd47468ab33c16730c89a49
#
_cell.length_a   1.000
_cell.length_b   1.000
_cell.length_c   1.000
_cell.angle_alpha   90.00
_cell.angle_beta   90.00
_cell.angle_gamma   90.00
#
_symmetry.space_group_name_H-M   'P 1'
#
loop_
_entity.id
_entity.type
_entity.pdbx_description
1 polymer ?
#
loop_
_entity_poly.entity_id
_entity_poly.type
_entity_poly.pdbx_seq_one_letter_code
_entity_poly.pdbx_strand_id
1 'polypeptide(L)'
;MNIKPPYLLFIGNAVDPLSIKMARSAADWCPQHCVGELSMPGCKVSTGLQDMSIAEAAQNGAKSLVLGFANSGGTLDSAWVPAILEAMDSGLDIVSGLHDKLSDVEAINTKAKLLNRQLIDLRHPKDKFRTGTGAKRSGKRLLTVGTDCSVGKMYTSLSLQKAMQGRGVPCTFRATGQCGILISGGGVAIDCVVSDFISGAVESLSPANQDDHWDIIEGQGSLSHPAFAGVS
;
A
#
# COMPACT_ATOMS: atom_id res chain seq x y z
N MET A 1 -10.53 -4.28 -3.63
CA MET A 1 -9.53 -5.06 -2.86
C MET A 1 -10.08 -5.24 -1.46
N ASN A 2 -10.01 -6.42 -0.83
CA ASN A 2 -10.56 -6.63 0.52
C ASN A 2 -9.42 -7.03 1.47
N ILE A 3 -8.80 -6.03 2.08
CA ILE A 3 -7.72 -6.21 3.05
C ILE A 3 -8.39 -6.22 4.43
N LYS A 4 -8.23 -7.32 5.17
CA LYS A 4 -8.92 -7.50 6.45
C LYS A 4 -8.06 -7.01 7.62
N PRO A 5 -8.45 -5.94 8.30
CA PRO A 5 -7.82 -5.58 9.58
C PRO A 5 -8.32 -6.52 10.70
N PRO A 6 -7.64 -6.59 11.85
CA PRO A 6 -6.38 -5.90 12.16
C PRO A 6 -5.14 -6.50 11.51
N TYR A 7 -4.09 -5.69 11.36
CA TYR A 7 -2.82 -6.05 10.70
C TYR A 7 -1.71 -6.32 11.72
N LEU A 8 -0.91 -7.37 11.46
CA LEU A 8 0.44 -7.49 11.98
C LEU A 8 1.40 -6.93 10.91
N LEU A 9 2.19 -5.92 11.26
CA LEU A 9 3.12 -5.28 10.33
C LEU A 9 4.47 -5.99 10.37
N PHE A 10 4.83 -6.73 9.34
CA PHE A 10 6.09 -7.43 9.25
C PHE A 10 7.19 -6.49 8.74
N ILE A 11 8.17 -6.21 9.59
CA ILE A 11 9.32 -5.35 9.31
C ILE A 11 10.64 -6.14 9.20
N GLY A 12 10.59 -7.46 9.38
CA GLY A 12 11.71 -8.39 9.17
C GLY A 12 13.01 -7.93 9.82
N ASN A 13 14.09 -7.99 9.07
CA ASN A 13 15.44 -7.62 9.50
C ASN A 13 15.88 -6.24 8.98
N ALA A 14 14.96 -5.31 8.82
CA ALA A 14 15.22 -3.97 8.27
C ALA A 14 16.23 -3.19 9.12
N VAL A 15 17.14 -2.48 8.45
CA VAL A 15 18.21 -1.72 9.11
C VAL A 15 18.07 -0.20 8.94
N ASP A 16 17.20 0.27 8.04
CA ASP A 16 16.94 1.69 7.80
C ASP A 16 15.43 1.99 7.77
N PRO A 17 15.00 3.19 8.22
CA PRO A 17 13.60 3.54 8.32
C PRO A 17 12.86 3.62 6.97
N LEU A 18 13.57 3.89 5.87
CA LEU A 18 12.95 4.04 4.57
C LEU A 18 12.50 2.68 4.01
N SER A 19 13.24 1.61 4.34
CA SER A 19 12.91 0.25 3.92
C SER A 19 11.59 -0.26 4.50
N ILE A 20 11.11 0.30 5.63
CA ILE A 20 9.83 -0.06 6.27
C ILE A 20 8.76 1.02 6.09
N LYS A 21 8.87 1.88 5.07
CA LYS A 21 7.95 3.01 4.88
C LYS A 21 6.48 2.57 4.74
N MET A 22 6.21 1.37 4.25
CA MET A 22 4.84 0.86 4.15
C MET A 22 4.27 0.52 5.55
N ALA A 23 5.03 -0.18 6.39
CA ALA A 23 4.64 -0.43 7.78
C ALA A 23 4.49 0.88 8.56
N ARG A 24 5.48 1.78 8.44
CA ARG A 24 5.44 3.10 9.09
C ARG A 24 4.20 3.88 8.69
N SER A 25 3.88 3.92 7.40
CA SER A 25 2.70 4.66 6.94
C SER A 25 1.38 4.08 7.47
N ALA A 26 1.28 2.76 7.61
CA ALA A 26 0.11 2.14 8.24
C ALA A 26 0.01 2.49 9.73
N ALA A 27 1.12 2.44 10.47
CA ALA A 27 1.16 2.83 11.87
C ALA A 27 0.80 4.31 12.08
N ASP A 28 1.21 5.21 11.18
CA ASP A 28 0.96 6.64 11.29
C ASP A 28 -0.50 7.03 10.91
N TRP A 29 -1.09 6.38 9.90
CA TRP A 29 -2.37 6.80 9.32
C TRP A 29 -3.56 5.92 9.63
N CYS A 30 -3.34 4.65 9.97
CA CYS A 30 -4.40 3.73 10.38
C CYS A 30 -3.98 2.85 11.58
N PRO A 31 -3.44 3.45 12.68
CA PRO A 31 -2.99 2.70 13.85
C PRO A 31 -4.10 1.82 14.45
N GLN A 32 -5.35 2.24 14.35
CA GLN A 32 -6.51 1.46 14.80
C GLN A 32 -6.70 0.13 14.05
N HIS A 33 -6.05 -0.03 12.90
CA HIS A 33 -6.07 -1.27 12.13
C HIS A 33 -4.83 -2.15 12.39
N CYS A 34 -3.89 -1.72 13.25
CA CYS A 34 -2.64 -2.44 13.52
C CYS A 34 -2.65 -3.01 14.94
N VAL A 35 -2.36 -4.30 15.10
CA VAL A 35 -2.21 -4.92 16.44
C VAL A 35 -0.78 -4.78 16.96
N GLY A 36 0.21 -4.70 16.07
CA GLY A 36 1.62 -4.62 16.41
C GLY A 36 2.52 -4.76 15.20
N GLU A 37 3.81 -4.90 15.45
CA GLU A 37 4.82 -5.18 14.45
C GLU A 37 5.51 -6.52 14.74
N LEU A 38 6.09 -7.13 13.71
CA LEU A 38 6.91 -8.33 13.83
C LEU A 38 8.29 -8.05 13.24
N SER A 39 9.29 -8.06 14.10
CA SER A 39 10.69 -7.95 13.72
C SER A 39 11.38 -9.32 13.64
N MET A 40 12.49 -9.38 12.90
CA MET A 40 13.40 -10.54 12.86
C MET A 40 14.74 -10.18 13.50
N PRO A 41 15.56 -11.19 13.89
CA PRO A 41 16.91 -10.94 14.37
C PRO A 41 17.72 -10.05 13.42
N GLY A 42 18.37 -9.02 13.97
CA GLY A 42 19.14 -8.04 13.20
C GLY A 42 18.35 -6.79 12.77
N CYS A 43 17.05 -6.72 13.05
CA CYS A 43 16.27 -5.51 12.83
C CYS A 43 16.78 -4.35 13.69
N LYS A 44 16.90 -3.16 13.10
CA LYS A 44 17.40 -1.94 13.78
C LYS A 44 16.38 -0.79 13.77
N VAL A 45 15.18 -1.05 13.30
CA VAL A 45 14.11 -0.06 13.14
C VAL A 45 12.81 -0.55 13.74
N SER A 46 11.89 0.36 14.04
CA SER A 46 10.57 0.05 14.56
C SER A 46 9.57 1.06 14.01
N THR A 47 8.32 0.68 13.89
CA THR A 47 7.20 1.61 13.61
C THR A 47 6.73 2.30 14.89
N GLY A 48 7.19 1.87 16.05
CA GLY A 48 6.74 2.34 17.36
C GLY A 48 5.55 1.56 17.91
N LEU A 49 5.07 0.55 17.19
CA LEU A 49 4.09 -0.41 17.71
C LEU A 49 4.77 -1.47 18.56
N GLN A 50 3.98 -2.22 19.33
CA GLN A 50 4.49 -3.34 20.11
C GLN A 50 5.01 -4.44 19.18
N ASP A 51 6.26 -4.86 19.39
CA ASP A 51 6.82 -6.05 18.72
C ASP A 51 6.21 -7.31 19.34
N MET A 52 5.73 -8.23 18.50
CA MET A 52 5.03 -9.43 18.94
C MET A 52 5.20 -10.58 17.96
N SER A 53 5.08 -11.79 18.47
CA SER A 53 5.04 -13.01 17.66
C SER A 53 3.75 -13.11 16.83
N ILE A 54 3.78 -13.94 15.79
CA ILE A 54 2.60 -14.25 14.98
C ILE A 54 1.48 -14.86 15.83
N ALA A 55 1.84 -15.73 16.80
CA ALA A 55 0.88 -16.36 17.69
C ALA A 55 0.16 -15.33 18.58
N GLU A 56 0.92 -14.39 19.19
CA GLU A 56 0.35 -13.28 19.97
C GLU A 56 -0.55 -12.39 19.11
N ALA A 57 -0.11 -12.05 17.90
CA ALA A 57 -0.90 -11.25 16.99
C ALA A 57 -2.23 -11.94 16.59
N ALA A 58 -2.19 -13.26 16.34
CA ALA A 58 -3.40 -14.03 16.05
C ALA A 58 -4.36 -14.05 17.24
N GLN A 59 -3.85 -14.22 18.48
CA GLN A 59 -4.64 -14.13 19.71
C GLN A 59 -5.25 -12.73 19.90
N ASN A 60 -4.53 -11.68 19.50
CA ASN A 60 -5.02 -10.31 19.49
C ASN A 60 -5.95 -9.98 18.30
N GLY A 61 -6.35 -11.01 17.54
CA GLY A 61 -7.35 -10.91 16.49
C GLY A 61 -6.84 -10.48 15.12
N ALA A 62 -5.51 -10.48 14.89
CA ALA A 62 -4.93 -10.18 13.58
C ALA A 62 -5.58 -11.04 12.47
N LYS A 63 -5.85 -10.42 11.33
CA LYS A 63 -6.43 -11.07 10.15
C LYS A 63 -5.50 -11.07 8.96
N SER A 64 -4.51 -10.18 8.94
CA SER A 64 -3.56 -10.07 7.84
C SER A 64 -2.15 -9.81 8.37
N LEU A 65 -1.16 -10.50 7.79
CA LEU A 65 0.26 -10.14 7.86
C LEU A 65 0.54 -9.19 6.69
N VAL A 66 0.95 -7.97 7.00
CA VAL A 66 1.34 -6.98 6.00
C VAL A 66 2.85 -6.94 5.89
N LEU A 67 3.41 -7.30 4.72
CA LEU A 67 4.83 -7.15 4.43
C LEU A 67 5.14 -5.65 4.29
N GLY A 68 5.62 -5.04 5.37
CA GLY A 68 5.76 -3.60 5.54
C GLY A 68 6.92 -2.97 4.78
N PHE A 69 7.54 -3.73 3.88
CA PHE A 69 8.75 -3.34 3.16
C PHE A 69 8.48 -2.47 1.93
N ALA A 70 9.50 -1.69 1.61
CA ALA A 70 9.66 -0.98 0.35
C ALA A 70 11.17 -0.93 0.02
N ASN A 71 11.79 -2.10 -0.02
CA ASN A 71 13.20 -2.28 -0.33
C ASN A 71 13.50 -1.96 -1.81
N SER A 72 14.77 -1.74 -2.09
CA SER A 72 15.23 -1.52 -3.47
C SER A 72 14.90 -2.74 -4.34
N GLY A 73 14.32 -2.50 -5.50
CA GLY A 73 13.86 -3.57 -6.41
C GLY A 73 12.52 -4.21 -6.03
N GLY A 74 12.01 -3.97 -4.81
CA GLY A 74 10.71 -4.50 -4.38
C GLY A 74 10.65 -6.03 -4.39
N THR A 75 11.76 -6.71 -4.06
CA THR A 75 11.91 -8.16 -4.10
C THR A 75 11.56 -8.80 -2.75
N LEU A 76 11.06 -10.03 -2.81
CA LEU A 76 10.76 -10.84 -1.63
C LEU A 76 12.00 -11.63 -1.20
N ASP A 77 12.51 -11.37 0.00
CA ASP A 77 13.64 -12.11 0.55
C ASP A 77 13.19 -13.54 0.95
N SER A 78 13.93 -14.54 0.52
CA SER A 78 13.67 -15.94 0.88
C SER A 78 13.70 -16.19 2.38
N ALA A 79 14.46 -15.41 3.15
CA ALA A 79 14.52 -15.49 4.61
C ALA A 79 13.18 -15.14 5.28
N TRP A 80 12.28 -14.43 4.59
CA TRP A 80 10.96 -14.07 5.12
C TRP A 80 9.90 -15.16 4.91
N VAL A 81 10.14 -16.11 4.00
CA VAL A 81 9.19 -17.16 3.65
C VAL A 81 8.73 -17.98 4.88
N PRO A 82 9.59 -18.41 5.80
CA PRO A 82 9.13 -19.15 6.99
C PRO A 82 8.09 -18.37 7.82
N ALA A 83 8.30 -17.08 8.07
CA ALA A 83 7.35 -16.25 8.82
C ALA A 83 6.02 -16.07 8.06
N ILE A 84 6.06 -15.95 6.73
CA ILE A 84 4.86 -15.87 5.89
C ILE A 84 4.05 -17.18 5.99
N LEU A 85 4.72 -18.33 5.93
CA LEU A 85 4.08 -19.63 6.06
C LEU A 85 3.46 -19.83 7.45
N GLU A 86 4.15 -19.43 8.52
CA GLU A 86 3.65 -19.46 9.89
C GLU A 86 2.43 -18.57 10.08
N ALA A 87 2.42 -17.39 9.48
CA ALA A 87 1.26 -16.48 9.54
C ALA A 87 0.03 -17.12 8.90
N MET A 88 0.20 -17.82 7.76
CA MET A 88 -0.91 -18.55 7.13
C MET A 88 -1.41 -19.71 7.98
N ASP A 89 -0.51 -20.45 8.68
CA ASP A 89 -0.89 -21.50 9.65
C ASP A 89 -1.73 -20.91 10.79
N SER A 90 -1.39 -19.69 11.21
CA SER A 90 -2.11 -18.96 12.26
C SER A 90 -3.40 -18.27 11.76
N GLY A 91 -3.79 -18.50 10.50
CA GLY A 91 -5.04 -18.03 9.94
C GLY A 91 -5.01 -16.64 9.33
N LEU A 92 -3.84 -16.03 9.14
CA LEU A 92 -3.70 -14.70 8.55
C LEU A 92 -3.68 -14.77 7.02
N ASP A 93 -4.29 -13.78 6.37
CA ASP A 93 -4.09 -13.49 4.95
C ASP A 93 -2.76 -12.73 4.79
N ILE A 94 -2.13 -12.78 3.60
CA ILE A 94 -0.85 -12.13 3.35
C ILE A 94 -1.03 -10.95 2.41
N VAL A 95 -0.49 -9.79 2.79
CA VAL A 95 -0.57 -8.55 2.02
C VAL A 95 0.84 -8.08 1.67
N SER A 96 1.10 -7.83 0.40
CA SER A 96 2.40 -7.38 -0.10
C SER A 96 2.28 -6.11 -0.95
N GLY A 97 3.22 -5.19 -0.76
CA GLY A 97 3.43 -4.03 -1.63
C GLY A 97 4.70 -4.15 -2.47
N LEU A 98 5.29 -5.35 -2.58
CA LEU A 98 6.49 -5.61 -3.37
C LEU A 98 6.18 -5.69 -4.88
N HIS A 99 7.21 -5.65 -5.72
CA HIS A 99 7.07 -5.92 -7.15
C HIS A 99 6.94 -7.42 -7.44
N ASP A 100 7.60 -8.26 -6.62
CA ASP A 100 7.40 -9.70 -6.68
C ASP A 100 6.00 -10.07 -6.23
N LYS A 101 5.36 -10.99 -6.96
CA LYS A 101 4.06 -11.53 -6.57
C LYS A 101 4.24 -12.64 -5.55
N LEU A 102 3.43 -12.62 -4.53
CA LEU A 102 3.39 -13.70 -3.53
C LEU A 102 3.13 -15.07 -4.15
N SER A 103 2.31 -15.12 -5.21
CA SER A 103 1.97 -16.36 -5.92
C SER A 103 3.11 -16.96 -6.73
N ASP A 104 4.16 -16.21 -7.03
CA ASP A 104 5.32 -16.69 -7.79
C ASP A 104 6.27 -17.51 -6.91
N VAL A 105 6.12 -17.43 -5.58
CA VAL A 105 6.82 -18.30 -4.63
C VAL A 105 5.97 -19.55 -4.39
N GLU A 106 6.41 -20.69 -4.93
CA GLU A 106 5.66 -21.95 -4.93
C GLU A 106 5.19 -22.37 -3.52
N ALA A 107 6.05 -22.27 -2.51
CA ALA A 107 5.73 -22.63 -1.13
C ALA A 107 4.57 -21.78 -0.57
N ILE A 108 4.59 -20.45 -0.84
CA ILE A 108 3.55 -19.51 -0.41
C ILE A 108 2.23 -19.82 -1.14
N ASN A 109 2.29 -19.97 -2.47
CA ASN A 109 1.09 -20.22 -3.30
C ASN A 109 0.41 -21.55 -2.93
N THR A 110 1.21 -22.61 -2.76
CA THR A 110 0.70 -23.94 -2.40
C THR A 110 0.02 -23.90 -1.03
N LYS A 111 0.67 -23.30 -0.03
CA LYS A 111 0.14 -23.20 1.33
C LYS A 111 -1.12 -22.31 1.40
N ALA A 112 -1.13 -21.21 0.67
CA ALA A 112 -2.29 -20.32 0.61
C ALA A 112 -3.53 -21.04 0.06
N LYS A 113 -3.36 -21.85 -0.99
CA LYS A 113 -4.43 -22.69 -1.55
C LYS A 113 -4.90 -23.75 -0.56
N LEU A 114 -3.97 -24.46 0.08
CA LEU A 114 -4.27 -25.51 1.06
C LEU A 114 -5.09 -24.98 2.24
N LEU A 115 -4.72 -23.80 2.76
CA LEU A 115 -5.35 -23.21 3.95
C LEU A 115 -6.46 -22.20 3.62
N ASN A 116 -6.79 -22.03 2.32
CA ASN A 116 -7.73 -21.02 1.84
C ASN A 116 -7.41 -19.59 2.37
N ARG A 117 -6.11 -19.21 2.32
CA ARG A 117 -5.64 -17.87 2.67
C ARG A 117 -5.54 -17.01 1.43
N GLN A 118 -5.81 -15.70 1.58
CA GLN A 118 -5.69 -14.76 0.49
C GLN A 118 -4.25 -14.26 0.37
N LEU A 119 -3.76 -14.18 -0.86
CA LEU A 119 -2.53 -13.47 -1.23
C LEU A 119 -2.97 -12.18 -1.92
N ILE A 120 -2.61 -11.03 -1.32
CA ILE A 120 -3.05 -9.71 -1.76
C ILE A 120 -1.82 -8.90 -2.16
N ASP A 121 -1.57 -8.83 -3.47
CA ASP A 121 -0.48 -8.03 -4.04
C ASP A 121 -1.03 -6.63 -4.40
N LEU A 122 -0.69 -5.61 -3.60
CA LEU A 122 -1.23 -4.25 -3.73
C LEU A 122 -0.76 -3.55 -5.01
N ARG A 123 0.43 -3.89 -5.51
CA ARG A 123 0.99 -3.31 -6.73
C ARG A 123 0.42 -3.90 -8.01
N HIS A 124 -0.22 -5.06 -7.93
CA HIS A 124 -0.70 -5.77 -9.11
C HIS A 124 -2.22 -5.60 -9.27
N PRO A 125 -2.67 -4.54 -9.97
CA PRO A 125 -4.10 -4.34 -10.19
C PRO A 125 -4.69 -5.51 -10.96
N LYS A 126 -5.84 -5.99 -10.51
CA LYS A 126 -6.58 -7.07 -11.19
C LYS A 126 -7.40 -6.56 -12.36
N ASP A 127 -7.69 -5.26 -12.38
CA ASP A 127 -8.49 -4.62 -13.39
C ASP A 127 -7.68 -4.35 -14.66
N LYS A 128 -8.30 -4.53 -15.80
CA LYS A 128 -7.76 -4.11 -17.09
C LYS A 128 -8.20 -2.69 -17.37
N PHE A 129 -7.26 -1.80 -17.52
CA PHE A 129 -7.52 -0.41 -17.88
C PHE A 129 -7.56 -0.24 -19.40
N ARG A 130 -8.34 0.75 -19.84
CA ARG A 130 -8.36 1.24 -21.23
C ARG A 130 -7.50 2.48 -21.30
N THR A 131 -7.21 2.94 -22.50
CA THR A 131 -6.65 4.29 -22.74
C THR A 131 -7.63 5.35 -22.21
N GLY A 132 -7.12 6.45 -21.69
CA GLY A 132 -7.96 7.55 -21.25
C GLY A 132 -8.76 8.15 -22.41
N THR A 133 -9.94 8.65 -22.09
CA THR A 133 -10.85 9.23 -23.06
C THR A 133 -10.64 10.74 -23.21
N GLY A 134 -10.05 11.40 -22.21
CA GLY A 134 -9.95 12.85 -22.11
C GLY A 134 -11.30 13.55 -21.90
N ALA A 135 -12.37 12.80 -21.66
CA ALA A 135 -13.69 13.37 -21.43
C ALA A 135 -13.71 14.23 -20.16
N LYS A 136 -14.33 15.40 -20.25
CA LYS A 136 -14.52 16.29 -19.09
C LYS A 136 -15.36 15.59 -18.04
N ARG A 137 -14.89 15.58 -16.79
CA ARG A 137 -15.57 15.01 -15.63
C ARG A 137 -15.87 16.14 -14.64
N SER A 138 -17.08 16.16 -14.07
CA SER A 138 -17.46 17.08 -12.99
C SER A 138 -16.69 16.76 -11.69
N GLY A 139 -16.69 17.70 -10.76
CA GLY A 139 -15.87 17.67 -9.54
C GLY A 139 -14.47 18.25 -9.78
N LYS A 140 -13.76 18.47 -8.70
CA LYS A 140 -12.43 19.10 -8.66
C LYS A 140 -11.37 18.06 -8.42
N ARG A 141 -10.15 18.28 -8.91
CA ARG A 141 -9.02 17.38 -8.77
C ARG A 141 -7.78 18.14 -8.36
N LEU A 142 -7.08 17.59 -7.37
CA LEU A 142 -5.81 18.09 -6.90
C LEU A 142 -4.81 16.93 -6.94
N LEU A 143 -3.69 17.11 -7.63
CA LEU A 143 -2.59 16.17 -7.66
C LEU A 143 -1.44 16.70 -6.81
N THR A 144 -0.96 15.91 -5.85
CA THR A 144 0.29 16.21 -5.15
C THR A 144 1.47 15.78 -5.99
N VAL A 145 2.41 16.69 -6.23
CA VAL A 145 3.64 16.41 -6.97
C VAL A 145 4.85 16.65 -6.08
N GLY A 146 6.01 16.16 -6.48
CA GLY A 146 7.24 16.33 -5.71
C GLY A 146 8.48 16.26 -6.58
N THR A 147 9.57 16.84 -6.08
CA THR A 147 10.86 16.85 -6.77
C THR A 147 11.54 15.50 -6.80
N ASP A 148 11.15 14.57 -5.89
CA ASP A 148 11.72 13.23 -5.82
C ASP A 148 10.71 12.22 -5.27
N CYS A 149 11.09 10.93 -5.29
CA CYS A 149 10.38 9.86 -4.59
C CYS A 149 10.52 10.01 -3.07
N SER A 150 9.54 9.52 -2.33
CA SER A 150 9.54 9.51 -0.85
C SER A 150 9.71 10.87 -0.16
N VAL A 151 9.39 11.97 -0.83
CA VAL A 151 9.42 13.35 -0.27
C VAL A 151 8.13 13.75 0.44
N GLY A 152 7.16 12.81 0.58
CA GLY A 152 5.95 13.03 1.36
C GLY A 152 4.67 13.30 0.57
N LYS A 153 4.60 13.04 -0.75
CA LYS A 153 3.40 13.26 -1.57
C LYS A 153 2.14 12.64 -0.98
N MET A 154 2.21 11.36 -0.57
CA MET A 154 1.09 10.65 0.06
C MET A 154 0.68 11.30 1.38
N TYR A 155 1.63 11.58 2.26
CA TYR A 155 1.36 12.23 3.55
C TYR A 155 0.72 13.61 3.38
N THR A 156 1.17 14.38 2.39
CA THR A 156 0.56 15.67 2.03
C THR A 156 -0.89 15.48 1.58
N SER A 157 -1.15 14.51 0.70
CA SER A 157 -2.52 14.21 0.22
C SER A 157 -3.45 13.83 1.36
N LEU A 158 -3.01 12.94 2.26
CA LEU A 158 -3.80 12.50 3.42
C LEU A 158 -4.01 13.63 4.44
N SER A 159 -2.99 14.47 4.66
CA SER A 159 -3.10 15.65 5.53
C SER A 159 -4.08 16.68 4.97
N LEU A 160 -4.05 16.91 3.66
CA LEU A 160 -5.01 17.78 2.98
C LEU A 160 -6.43 17.24 3.09
N GLN A 161 -6.63 15.94 2.83
CA GLN A 161 -7.94 15.32 3.00
C GLN A 161 -8.47 15.54 4.42
N LYS A 162 -7.67 15.21 5.43
CA LYS A 162 -8.05 15.37 6.84
C LYS A 162 -8.41 16.82 7.19
N ALA A 163 -7.60 17.78 6.70
CA ALA A 163 -7.83 19.20 6.94
C ALA A 163 -9.07 19.74 6.23
N MET A 164 -9.33 19.28 5.01
CA MET A 164 -10.51 19.65 4.22
C MET A 164 -11.79 19.07 4.84
N GLN A 165 -11.78 17.78 5.20
CA GLN A 165 -12.91 17.14 5.89
C GLN A 165 -13.23 17.81 7.21
N GLY A 166 -12.21 18.17 8.00
CA GLY A 166 -12.38 18.92 9.24
C GLY A 166 -13.01 20.32 9.06
N ARG A 167 -13.03 20.84 7.84
CA ARG A 167 -13.70 22.10 7.45
C ARG A 167 -15.02 21.89 6.70
N GLY A 168 -15.51 20.65 6.62
CA GLY A 168 -16.75 20.33 5.92
C GLY A 168 -16.64 20.35 4.39
N VAL A 169 -15.41 20.38 3.84
CA VAL A 169 -15.20 20.32 2.38
C VAL A 169 -15.26 18.86 1.93
N PRO A 170 -16.17 18.48 1.02
CA PRO A 170 -16.29 17.12 0.53
C PRO A 170 -15.05 16.74 -0.29
N CYS A 171 -14.34 15.72 0.15
CA CYS A 171 -13.14 15.27 -0.55
C CYS A 171 -12.86 13.79 -0.31
N THR A 172 -12.17 13.17 -1.28
CA THR A 172 -11.75 11.76 -1.24
C THR A 172 -10.29 11.65 -1.66
N PHE A 173 -9.50 10.95 -0.84
CA PHE A 173 -8.14 10.57 -1.21
C PHE A 173 -8.17 9.45 -2.26
N ARG A 174 -7.36 9.61 -3.31
CA ARG A 174 -7.21 8.64 -4.40
C ARG A 174 -5.81 8.09 -4.40
N ALA A 175 -5.67 6.86 -3.90
CA ALA A 175 -4.39 6.20 -3.77
C ALA A 175 -3.85 5.71 -5.12
N THR A 176 -2.58 5.99 -5.38
CA THR A 176 -1.88 5.58 -6.60
C THR A 176 -0.63 4.75 -6.32
N GLY A 177 -0.31 4.51 -5.05
CA GLY A 177 0.80 3.69 -4.60
C GLY A 177 0.40 2.73 -3.48
N GLN A 178 1.22 1.70 -3.24
CA GLN A 178 0.93 0.61 -2.30
C GLN A 178 0.61 1.08 -0.88
N CYS A 179 1.32 2.09 -0.37
CA CYS A 179 1.07 2.61 0.98
C CYS A 179 -0.32 3.27 1.07
N GLY A 180 -0.66 4.13 0.11
CA GLY A 180 -1.96 4.77 0.03
C GLY A 180 -3.10 3.76 -0.14
N ILE A 181 -2.89 2.71 -0.95
CA ILE A 181 -3.87 1.63 -1.16
C ILE A 181 -4.12 0.87 0.15
N LEU A 182 -3.08 0.55 0.92
CA LEU A 182 -3.22 -0.11 2.22
C LEU A 182 -4.05 0.75 3.19
N ILE A 183 -3.78 2.06 3.25
CA ILE A 183 -4.42 2.99 4.18
C ILE A 183 -5.89 3.24 3.80
N SER A 184 -6.17 3.45 2.50
CA SER A 184 -7.52 3.77 2.01
C SER A 184 -8.40 2.55 1.72
N GLY A 185 -7.80 1.35 1.70
CA GLY A 185 -8.49 0.11 1.34
C GLY A 185 -8.76 -0.06 -0.17
N GLY A 186 -8.32 0.87 -1.00
CA GLY A 186 -8.50 0.81 -2.46
C GLY A 186 -7.64 1.81 -3.20
N GLY A 187 -7.51 1.63 -4.51
CA GLY A 187 -6.67 2.48 -5.36
C GLY A 187 -6.06 1.70 -6.52
N VAL A 188 -5.15 2.32 -7.23
CA VAL A 188 -4.44 1.73 -8.36
C VAL A 188 -2.95 2.03 -8.23
N ALA A 189 -2.10 1.01 -8.13
CA ALA A 189 -0.66 1.19 -8.17
C ALA A 189 -0.24 1.58 -9.61
N ILE A 190 -0.11 2.86 -9.84
CA ILE A 190 0.11 3.45 -11.18
C ILE A 190 1.47 3.02 -11.75
N ASP A 191 2.47 2.80 -10.91
CA ASP A 191 3.80 2.32 -11.31
C ASP A 191 3.80 0.88 -11.88
N CYS A 192 2.70 0.15 -11.72
CA CYS A 192 2.49 -1.18 -12.29
C CYS A 192 1.44 -1.21 -13.42
N VAL A 193 1.00 -0.05 -13.88
CA VAL A 193 0.13 0.08 -15.05
C VAL A 193 0.98 0.36 -16.30
N VAL A 194 0.73 -0.36 -17.38
CA VAL A 194 1.39 -0.08 -18.67
C VAL A 194 1.10 1.35 -19.09
N SER A 195 2.13 2.07 -19.56
CA SER A 195 2.09 3.52 -19.81
C SER A 195 0.89 3.98 -20.65
N ASP A 196 0.52 3.20 -21.67
CA ASP A 196 -0.62 3.48 -22.57
C ASP A 196 -1.97 3.54 -21.83
N PHE A 197 -2.07 2.94 -20.66
CA PHE A 197 -3.30 2.81 -19.89
C PHE A 197 -3.31 3.63 -18.59
N ILE A 198 -2.22 4.35 -18.26
CA ILE A 198 -2.13 5.16 -17.04
C ILE A 198 -3.24 6.22 -17.00
N SER A 199 -3.48 6.93 -18.12
CA SER A 199 -4.53 7.94 -18.19
C SER A 199 -5.91 7.36 -17.92
N GLY A 200 -6.23 6.20 -18.48
CA GLY A 200 -7.50 5.51 -18.24
C GLY A 200 -7.62 4.95 -16.81
N ALA A 201 -6.52 4.49 -16.23
CA ALA A 201 -6.48 4.08 -14.82
C ALA A 201 -6.79 5.27 -13.90
N VAL A 202 -6.21 6.45 -14.18
CA VAL A 202 -6.50 7.69 -13.43
C VAL A 202 -7.95 8.15 -13.64
N GLU A 203 -8.48 8.02 -14.86
CA GLU A 203 -9.91 8.32 -15.12
C GLU A 203 -10.84 7.42 -14.30
N SER A 204 -10.53 6.12 -14.21
CA SER A 204 -11.35 5.19 -13.41
C SER A 204 -11.19 5.42 -11.91
N LEU A 205 -10.01 5.82 -11.45
CA LEU A 205 -9.72 6.14 -10.06
C LEU A 205 -10.44 7.41 -9.59
N SER A 206 -10.60 8.40 -10.47
CA SER A 206 -11.21 9.70 -10.20
C SER A 206 -12.38 9.96 -11.15
N PRO A 207 -13.54 9.28 -10.94
CA PRO A 207 -14.73 9.44 -11.79
C PRO A 207 -15.36 10.83 -11.63
N ALA A 208 -16.40 11.12 -12.43
CA ALA A 208 -17.23 12.30 -12.24
C ALA A 208 -17.86 12.29 -10.84
N ASN A 209 -17.95 13.47 -10.23
CA ASN A 209 -18.48 13.66 -8.90
C ASN A 209 -19.27 14.99 -8.84
N GLN A 210 -19.80 15.35 -7.67
CA GLN A 210 -20.45 16.65 -7.46
C GLN A 210 -19.45 17.79 -7.70
N ASP A 211 -19.93 18.93 -8.15
CA ASP A 211 -19.07 20.05 -8.59
C ASP A 211 -18.19 20.63 -7.49
N ASP A 212 -18.61 20.52 -6.24
CA ASP A 212 -17.86 20.96 -5.05
C ASP A 212 -16.94 19.89 -4.45
N HIS A 213 -17.05 18.63 -4.89
CA HIS A 213 -16.22 17.53 -4.40
C HIS A 213 -14.80 17.59 -4.94
N TRP A 214 -13.82 17.29 -4.09
CA TRP A 214 -12.41 17.21 -4.44
C TRP A 214 -11.89 15.77 -4.40
N ASP A 215 -11.35 15.31 -5.51
CA ASP A 215 -10.45 14.15 -5.52
C ASP A 215 -9.03 14.63 -5.25
N ILE A 216 -8.44 14.17 -4.14
CA ILE A 216 -7.05 14.45 -3.77
C ILE A 216 -6.23 13.26 -4.21
N ILE A 217 -5.55 13.39 -5.33
CA ILE A 217 -4.83 12.30 -5.99
C ILE A 217 -3.39 12.27 -5.48
N GLU A 218 -2.97 11.11 -4.99
CA GLU A 218 -1.58 10.85 -4.63
C GLU A 218 -0.71 10.88 -5.89
N GLY A 219 0.33 11.72 -5.94
CA GLY A 219 1.29 11.70 -7.03
C GLY A 219 2.33 10.61 -6.87
N GLN A 220 2.77 10.04 -7.99
CA GLN A 220 3.86 9.08 -8.08
C GLN A 220 5.01 9.64 -8.90
N GLY A 221 6.19 9.02 -8.77
CA GLY A 221 7.38 9.47 -9.46
C GLY A 221 7.94 10.79 -8.94
N SER A 222 8.65 11.51 -9.79
CA SER A 222 9.28 12.79 -9.47
C SER A 222 9.30 13.75 -10.66
N LEU A 223 9.35 15.04 -10.38
CA LEU A 223 9.49 16.06 -11.43
C LEU A 223 10.91 16.17 -11.99
N SER A 224 11.92 15.74 -11.24
CA SER A 224 13.31 16.02 -11.55
C SER A 224 14.24 14.81 -11.53
N HIS A 225 13.85 13.69 -10.92
CA HIS A 225 14.72 12.51 -10.81
C HIS A 225 14.72 11.72 -12.12
N PRO A 226 15.88 11.43 -12.73
CA PRO A 226 15.97 10.86 -14.07
C PRO A 226 15.37 9.45 -14.16
N ALA A 227 15.39 8.67 -13.08
CA ALA A 227 14.88 7.29 -13.08
C ALA A 227 13.37 7.19 -12.85
N PHE A 228 12.70 8.24 -12.32
CA PHE A 228 11.31 8.18 -11.88
C PHE A 228 10.43 9.31 -12.47
N ALA A 229 10.94 10.04 -13.44
CA ALA A 229 10.29 11.24 -13.98
C ALA A 229 9.04 10.98 -14.83
N GLY A 230 8.78 9.75 -15.22
CA GLY A 230 7.71 9.43 -16.19
C GLY A 230 6.34 9.07 -15.59
N VAL A 231 6.14 9.18 -14.27
CA VAL A 231 4.94 8.59 -13.61
C VAL A 231 4.03 9.63 -12.96
N SER A 232 4.39 10.89 -13.00
CA SER A 232 3.58 11.97 -12.38
C SER A 232 2.46 12.48 -13.25
#